data_b9994d67fa7b530386c7106be2551d7a
#
_entry.id   b9994d67fa7b530386c7106be2551d7a
#
_cell.length_a   1.000
_cell.length_b   1.000
_cell.length_c   1.000
_cell.angle_alpha   90.00
_cell.angle_beta   90.00
_cell.angle_gamma   90.00
#
_symmetry.space_group_name_H-M   'P 1'
#
loop_
_entity.id
_entity.type
_entity.pdbx_description
1 polymer ?
#
loop_
_entity_poly.entity_id
_entity_poly.type
_entity_poly.pdbx_seq_one_letter_code
_entity_poly.pdbx_strand_id
1 'polypeptide(L)'
;MIVDDIQVGNGRTGTFFSFERAGIKPDMVVLSKSISGFGMPMAILLIRPDLDIFRPAEHNGTFRGNQLSFVGATAGINYYVEHSMDKVVQRKAKMISDFLESEIIPLNKNLSYRGIGFIWGIDFNAIDSTLALKVVHKAFDNGLIMEVAGRKDGVLKIMPPLTIQDDILNEGLNVMKESIVDVLN
;
A
#
# COMPACT_ATOMS: atom_id res chain seq x y z
N MET A 1 -23.14 1.17 1.63
CA MET A 1 -21.79 0.54 1.48
C MET A 1 -20.74 1.51 1.97
N ILE A 2 -19.82 1.05 2.85
CA ILE A 2 -18.67 1.85 3.31
C ILE A 2 -17.42 1.19 2.76
N VAL A 3 -16.56 1.96 2.09
CA VAL A 3 -15.26 1.49 1.59
C VAL A 3 -14.16 2.04 2.48
N ASP A 4 -13.32 1.15 2.99
CA ASP A 4 -12.10 1.49 3.73
C ASP A 4 -10.92 1.59 2.77
N ASP A 5 -10.60 2.81 2.38
CA ASP A 5 -9.46 3.16 1.53
C ASP A 5 -8.29 3.76 2.33
N ILE A 6 -8.25 3.52 3.65
CA ILE A 6 -7.23 4.08 4.55
C ILE A 6 -5.80 3.73 4.07
N GLN A 7 -5.58 2.48 3.68
CA GLN A 7 -4.25 2.02 3.24
C GLN A 7 -4.12 1.91 1.72
N VAL A 8 -5.20 1.63 1.01
CA VAL A 8 -5.19 1.24 -0.40
C VAL A 8 -5.66 2.33 -1.35
N GLY A 9 -6.23 3.42 -0.83
CA GLY A 9 -6.55 4.62 -1.59
C GLY A 9 -5.32 5.45 -1.99
N ASN A 10 -5.58 6.63 -2.52
CA ASN A 10 -4.57 7.61 -2.93
C ASN A 10 -3.56 7.08 -3.96
N GLY A 11 -4.03 6.29 -4.91
CA GLY A 11 -3.22 5.78 -6.01
C GLY A 11 -2.51 4.44 -5.74
N ARG A 12 -2.57 3.89 -4.51
CA ARG A 12 -1.86 2.67 -4.14
C ARG A 12 -2.19 1.47 -5.04
N THR A 13 -3.42 1.35 -5.49
CA THR A 13 -3.89 0.25 -6.36
C THR A 13 -3.76 0.55 -7.85
N GLY A 14 -3.21 1.72 -8.23
CA GLY A 14 -3.10 2.14 -9.63
C GLY A 14 -4.31 2.95 -10.13
N THR A 15 -5.27 3.22 -9.26
CA THR A 15 -6.36 4.20 -9.40
C THR A 15 -6.41 5.04 -8.14
N PHE A 16 -6.98 6.25 -8.16
CA PHE A 16 -7.01 7.10 -6.97
C PHE A 16 -7.77 6.44 -5.83
N PHE A 17 -8.97 5.92 -6.10
CA PHE A 17 -9.68 5.07 -5.15
C PHE A 17 -9.57 3.59 -5.53
N SER A 18 -9.42 2.72 -4.54
CA SER A 18 -9.26 1.28 -4.79
C SER A 18 -10.48 0.64 -5.45
N PHE A 19 -11.66 1.17 -5.17
CA PHE A 19 -12.95 0.64 -5.66
C PHE A 19 -13.29 1.00 -7.11
N GLU A 20 -12.59 1.94 -7.73
CA GLU A 20 -12.86 2.35 -9.12
C GLU A 20 -12.86 1.16 -10.09
N ARG A 21 -11.94 0.21 -9.87
CA ARG A 21 -11.82 -1.00 -10.69
C ARG A 21 -13.03 -1.93 -10.59
N ALA A 22 -13.74 -1.91 -9.48
CA ALA A 22 -14.94 -2.71 -9.27
C ALA A 22 -16.20 -2.06 -9.86
N GLY A 23 -16.11 -0.81 -10.32
CA GLY A 23 -17.25 -0.06 -10.89
C GLY A 23 -18.37 0.19 -9.89
N ILE A 24 -18.10 0.07 -8.59
CA ILE A 24 -19.08 0.32 -7.52
C ILE A 24 -19.16 1.80 -7.16
N LYS A 25 -20.29 2.21 -6.60
CA LYS A 25 -20.51 3.55 -6.06
C LYS A 25 -20.76 3.43 -4.55
N PRO A 26 -19.75 3.65 -3.71
CA PRO A 26 -19.93 3.57 -2.27
C PRO A 26 -20.78 4.74 -1.75
N ASP A 27 -21.41 4.52 -0.59
CA ASP A 27 -22.15 5.54 0.13
C ASP A 27 -21.18 6.39 0.98
N MET A 28 -20.11 5.76 1.48
CA MET A 28 -19.06 6.41 2.26
C MET A 28 -17.70 5.84 1.89
N VAL A 29 -16.66 6.69 1.93
CA VAL A 29 -15.26 6.28 1.74
C VAL A 29 -14.42 6.86 2.87
N VAL A 30 -13.66 5.99 3.53
CA VAL A 30 -12.72 6.38 4.60
C VAL A 30 -11.32 6.48 4.02
N LEU A 31 -10.68 7.63 4.21
CA LEU A 31 -9.31 7.92 3.78
C LEU A 31 -8.45 8.34 4.97
N SER A 32 -7.20 7.93 4.99
CA SER A 32 -6.21 8.37 5.98
C SER A 32 -4.79 8.10 5.44
N LYS A 33 -3.81 8.03 6.33
CA LYS A 33 -2.40 7.74 5.99
C LYS A 33 -1.88 8.65 4.88
N SER A 34 -1.67 8.13 3.67
CA SER A 34 -1.08 8.87 2.55
C SER A 34 -1.93 10.03 2.02
N ILE A 35 -3.19 10.19 2.44
CA ILE A 35 -4.02 11.33 2.01
C ILE A 35 -3.42 12.69 2.41
N SER A 36 -2.66 12.74 3.50
CA SER A 36 -1.98 13.99 3.92
C SER A 36 -0.79 14.39 3.04
N GLY A 37 -0.39 13.55 2.09
CA GLY A 37 0.71 13.79 1.16
C GLY A 37 2.10 13.47 1.72
N PHE A 38 2.40 13.81 2.97
CA PHE A 38 3.75 13.66 3.55
C PHE A 38 3.79 13.23 5.03
N GLY A 39 2.72 12.61 5.52
CA GLY A 39 2.73 11.96 6.84
C GLY A 39 2.19 12.80 8.00
N MET A 40 1.55 13.92 7.75
CA MET A 40 0.81 14.66 8.79
C MET A 40 -0.46 13.87 9.18
N PRO A 41 -0.87 13.90 10.46
CA PRO A 41 -2.09 13.22 10.90
C PRO A 41 -3.35 13.76 10.19
N MET A 42 -4.01 12.92 9.41
CA MET A 42 -5.22 13.27 8.69
C MET A 42 -6.11 12.05 8.46
N ALA A 43 -7.40 12.23 8.61
CA ALA A 43 -8.42 11.29 8.18
C ALA A 43 -9.59 12.06 7.56
N ILE A 44 -10.16 11.50 6.51
CA ILE A 44 -11.31 12.06 5.80
C ILE A 44 -12.37 10.96 5.68
N LEU A 45 -13.63 11.35 5.89
CA LEU A 45 -14.78 10.57 5.52
C LEU A 45 -15.51 11.29 4.41
N LEU A 46 -15.52 10.73 3.21
CA LEU A 46 -16.39 11.18 2.13
C LEU A 46 -17.76 10.54 2.34
N ILE A 47 -18.80 11.37 2.35
CA ILE A 47 -20.18 10.94 2.63
C ILE A 47 -21.06 11.38 1.48
N ARG A 48 -21.91 10.49 0.99
CA ARG A 48 -22.96 10.85 0.04
C ARG A 48 -23.90 11.90 0.67
N PRO A 49 -24.26 12.99 -0.04
CA PRO A 49 -24.94 14.14 0.57
C PRO A 49 -26.25 13.81 1.32
N ASP A 50 -27.01 12.82 0.86
CA ASP A 50 -28.26 12.39 1.51
C ASP A 50 -28.04 11.60 2.82
N LEU A 51 -26.81 11.19 3.09
CA LEU A 51 -26.42 10.52 4.34
C LEU A 51 -25.69 11.45 5.31
N ASP A 52 -25.33 12.66 4.89
CA ASP A 52 -24.76 13.68 5.77
C ASP A 52 -25.86 14.42 6.55
N ILE A 53 -26.37 13.73 7.56
CA ILE A 53 -27.52 14.16 8.36
C ILE A 53 -27.15 14.79 9.70
N PHE A 54 -25.85 15.06 9.93
CA PHE A 54 -25.39 15.70 11.16
C PHE A 54 -25.97 17.11 11.32
N ARG A 55 -26.51 17.36 12.51
CA ARG A 55 -26.90 18.72 12.90
C ARG A 55 -25.70 19.51 13.40
N PRO A 56 -25.78 20.85 13.44
CA PRO A 56 -24.74 21.66 14.03
C PRO A 56 -24.38 21.17 15.44
N ALA A 57 -23.08 21.02 15.71
CA ALA A 57 -22.47 20.55 16.97
C ALA A 57 -22.63 19.04 17.29
N GLU A 58 -23.31 18.24 16.49
CA GLU A 58 -23.40 16.79 16.72
C GLU A 58 -22.08 16.07 16.42
N HIS A 59 -21.26 16.61 15.51
CA HIS A 59 -20.00 16.05 15.12
C HIS A 59 -18.91 17.11 15.10
N ASN A 60 -18.28 17.37 16.21
CA ASN A 60 -17.20 18.33 16.34
C ASN A 60 -15.98 17.75 17.07
N GLY A 61 -14.88 18.48 17.10
CA GLY A 61 -13.68 18.13 17.83
C GLY A 61 -12.61 19.21 17.69
N THR A 62 -11.97 19.57 18.78
CA THR A 62 -11.00 20.66 18.87
C THR A 62 -9.81 20.51 17.91
N PHE A 63 -9.38 19.26 17.66
CA PHE A 63 -8.25 18.96 16.78
C PHE A 63 -8.65 18.60 15.34
N ARG A 64 -9.88 18.80 14.96
CA ARG A 64 -10.34 18.57 13.59
C ARG A 64 -9.84 19.67 12.67
N GLY A 65 -9.54 19.26 11.43
CA GLY A 65 -9.16 20.22 10.40
C GLY A 65 -7.75 20.76 10.60
N ASN A 66 -6.76 19.87 10.80
CA ASN A 66 -5.36 20.27 10.83
C ASN A 66 -4.98 20.94 9.50
N GLN A 67 -4.72 22.25 9.54
CA GLN A 67 -4.47 23.07 8.35
C GLN A 67 -3.21 22.63 7.60
N LEU A 68 -2.16 22.22 8.31
CA LEU A 68 -0.93 21.73 7.67
C LEU A 68 -1.18 20.42 6.91
N SER A 69 -2.04 19.56 7.45
CA SER A 69 -2.44 18.33 6.74
C SER A 69 -3.21 18.64 5.47
N PHE A 70 -4.08 19.66 5.46
CA PHE A 70 -4.81 20.07 4.25
C PHE A 70 -3.87 20.64 3.19
N VAL A 71 -2.88 21.43 3.58
CA VAL A 71 -1.85 21.92 2.64
C VAL A 71 -1.07 20.75 2.05
N GLY A 72 -0.62 19.81 2.88
CA GLY A 72 0.08 18.61 2.41
C GLY A 72 -0.77 17.73 1.50
N ALA A 73 -2.04 17.51 1.87
CA ALA A 73 -2.99 16.75 1.05
C ALA A 73 -3.20 17.39 -0.33
N THR A 74 -3.40 18.71 -0.36
CA THR A 74 -3.55 19.45 -1.62
C THR A 74 -2.32 19.30 -2.50
N ALA A 75 -1.12 19.45 -1.94
CA ALA A 75 0.13 19.28 -2.67
C ALA A 75 0.28 17.82 -3.18
N GLY A 76 -0.04 16.83 -2.35
CA GLY A 76 0.02 15.41 -2.73
C GLY A 76 -0.96 15.04 -3.85
N ILE A 77 -2.18 15.56 -3.81
CA ILE A 77 -3.18 15.35 -4.87
C ILE A 77 -2.75 16.04 -6.17
N ASN A 78 -2.26 17.27 -6.10
CA ASN A 78 -1.74 17.97 -7.28
C ASN A 78 -0.57 17.20 -7.90
N TYR A 79 0.39 16.76 -7.10
CA TYR A 79 1.49 15.92 -7.56
C TYR A 79 1.00 14.65 -8.26
N TYR A 80 0.02 13.96 -7.68
CA TYR A 80 -0.58 12.76 -8.27
C TYR A 80 -1.13 13.03 -9.68
N VAL A 81 -1.87 14.13 -9.84
CA VAL A 81 -2.47 14.52 -11.13
C VAL A 81 -1.40 14.96 -12.14
N GLU A 82 -0.52 15.88 -11.74
CA GLU A 82 0.52 16.47 -12.60
C GLU A 82 1.50 15.43 -13.14
N HIS A 83 1.83 14.41 -12.34
CA HIS A 83 2.77 13.36 -12.71
C HIS A 83 2.11 12.08 -13.25
N SER A 84 0.79 12.09 -13.46
CA SER A 84 0.04 10.90 -13.91
C SER A 84 0.42 9.66 -13.10
N MET A 85 0.36 9.77 -11.76
CA MET A 85 0.85 8.74 -10.85
C MET A 85 0.11 7.39 -10.99
N ASP A 86 -1.13 7.39 -11.47
CA ASP A 86 -1.85 6.20 -11.87
C ASP A 86 -1.06 5.34 -12.88
N LYS A 87 -0.56 5.98 -13.95
CA LYS A 87 0.25 5.33 -14.98
C LYS A 87 1.62 4.88 -14.45
N VAL A 88 2.25 5.71 -13.61
CA VAL A 88 3.53 5.38 -12.98
C VAL A 88 3.39 4.14 -12.10
N VAL A 89 2.36 4.10 -11.26
CA VAL A 89 2.09 2.95 -10.37
C VAL A 89 1.76 1.70 -11.19
N GLN A 90 0.93 1.79 -12.22
CA GLN A 90 0.61 0.64 -13.08
C GLN A 90 1.84 0.06 -13.79
N ARG A 91 2.72 0.92 -14.33
CA ARG A 91 3.97 0.48 -14.95
C ARG A 91 4.89 -0.24 -13.94
N LYS A 92 5.12 0.37 -12.80
CA LYS A 92 5.99 -0.21 -11.76
C LYS A 92 5.36 -1.43 -11.08
N ALA A 93 4.04 -1.50 -10.99
CA ALA A 93 3.33 -2.70 -10.54
C ALA A 93 3.66 -3.91 -11.44
N LYS A 94 3.76 -3.68 -12.75
CA LYS A 94 4.19 -4.72 -13.69
C LYS A 94 5.65 -5.14 -13.42
N MET A 95 6.55 -4.21 -13.14
CA MET A 95 7.94 -4.56 -12.76
C MET A 95 7.98 -5.46 -11.52
N ILE A 96 7.17 -5.13 -10.49
CA ILE A 96 7.09 -5.97 -9.28
C ILE A 96 6.52 -7.36 -9.62
N SER A 97 5.41 -7.44 -10.35
CA SER A 97 4.79 -8.74 -10.68
C SER A 97 5.70 -9.61 -11.54
N ASP A 98 6.38 -9.03 -12.53
CA ASP A 98 7.33 -9.77 -13.38
C ASP A 98 8.50 -10.30 -12.55
N PHE A 99 9.04 -9.50 -11.63
CA PHE A 99 10.10 -9.91 -10.72
C PHE A 99 9.64 -11.05 -9.78
N LEU A 100 8.44 -10.93 -9.21
CA LEU A 100 7.90 -11.98 -8.34
C LEU A 100 7.73 -13.30 -9.09
N GLU A 101 7.19 -13.26 -10.30
CA GLU A 101 6.97 -14.45 -11.12
C GLU A 101 8.28 -15.11 -11.54
N SER A 102 9.27 -14.32 -12.01
CA SER A 102 10.51 -14.86 -12.56
C SER A 102 11.56 -15.19 -11.50
N GLU A 103 11.60 -14.46 -10.39
CA GLU A 103 12.72 -14.51 -9.45
C GLU A 103 12.36 -15.09 -8.07
N ILE A 104 11.10 -14.99 -7.66
CA ILE A 104 10.67 -15.40 -6.32
C ILE A 104 9.92 -16.73 -6.34
N ILE A 105 8.93 -16.86 -7.22
CA ILE A 105 8.12 -18.09 -7.28
C ILE A 105 8.96 -19.36 -7.58
N PRO A 106 9.99 -19.30 -8.45
CA PRO A 106 10.84 -20.46 -8.69
C PRO A 106 11.66 -20.93 -7.49
N LEU A 107 11.84 -20.10 -6.45
CA LEU A 107 12.62 -20.46 -5.27
C LEU A 107 11.99 -21.60 -4.46
N ASN A 108 10.66 -21.68 -4.43
CA ASN A 108 9.96 -22.79 -3.77
C ASN A 108 8.54 -22.96 -4.34
N LYS A 109 8.18 -24.17 -4.73
CA LYS A 109 6.87 -24.50 -5.34
C LYS A 109 5.65 -24.21 -4.47
N ASN A 110 5.85 -24.01 -3.17
CA ASN A 110 4.79 -23.68 -2.21
C ASN A 110 4.68 -22.17 -1.93
N LEU A 111 5.55 -21.34 -2.54
CA LEU A 111 5.36 -19.89 -2.53
C LEU A 111 4.22 -19.51 -3.46
N SER A 112 3.45 -18.54 -3.04
CA SER A 112 2.48 -17.86 -3.89
C SER A 112 2.51 -16.37 -3.62
N TYR A 113 2.04 -15.58 -4.57
CA TYR A 113 1.93 -14.14 -4.39
C TYR A 113 0.60 -13.61 -4.90
N ARG A 114 0.21 -12.46 -4.39
CA ARG A 114 -0.95 -11.71 -4.86
C ARG A 114 -0.75 -10.24 -4.59
N GLY A 115 -1.34 -9.40 -5.41
CA GLY A 115 -1.28 -7.97 -5.21
C GLY A 115 -1.84 -7.18 -6.38
N ILE A 116 -1.78 -5.86 -6.22
CA ILE A 116 -2.26 -4.90 -7.20
C ILE A 116 -1.59 -3.55 -6.97
N GLY A 117 -1.22 -2.87 -8.04
CA GLY A 117 -0.52 -1.59 -7.92
C GLY A 117 0.75 -1.74 -7.07
N PHE A 118 0.82 -0.96 -6.01
CA PHE A 118 1.95 -0.97 -5.06
C PHE A 118 1.60 -1.59 -3.71
N ILE A 119 0.78 -2.65 -3.73
CA ILE A 119 0.53 -3.50 -2.56
C ILE A 119 0.54 -4.97 -3.00
N TRP A 120 1.55 -5.70 -2.54
CA TRP A 120 1.78 -7.11 -2.87
C TRP A 120 2.07 -7.90 -1.62
N GLY A 121 1.79 -9.19 -1.66
CA GLY A 121 2.12 -10.12 -0.60
C GLY A 121 2.67 -11.42 -1.16
N ILE A 122 3.78 -11.91 -0.58
CA ILE A 122 4.33 -13.24 -0.82
C ILE A 122 3.91 -14.12 0.34
N ASP A 123 3.20 -15.19 0.06
CA ASP A 123 2.60 -16.07 1.07
C ASP A 123 3.50 -17.27 1.35
N PHE A 124 3.92 -17.40 2.62
CA PHE A 124 4.76 -18.48 3.14
C PHE A 124 3.96 -19.54 3.91
N ASN A 125 2.64 -19.36 4.10
CA ASN A 125 1.84 -20.24 4.96
C ASN A 125 1.85 -21.71 4.53
N ALA A 126 2.03 -22.01 3.25
CA ALA A 126 2.11 -23.37 2.74
C ALA A 126 3.49 -24.05 2.99
N ILE A 127 4.49 -23.28 3.45
CA ILE A 127 5.81 -23.77 3.86
C ILE A 127 5.88 -23.73 5.39
N ASP A 128 6.02 -22.55 5.95
CA ASP A 128 6.05 -22.22 7.37
C ASP A 128 5.76 -20.72 7.52
N SER A 129 4.68 -20.37 8.22
CA SER A 129 4.30 -18.97 8.42
C SER A 129 5.39 -18.15 9.13
N THR A 130 6.26 -18.76 9.93
CA THR A 130 7.33 -18.05 10.65
C THR A 130 8.44 -17.52 9.73
N LEU A 131 8.55 -18.05 8.51
CA LEU A 131 9.60 -17.66 7.56
C LEU A 131 9.45 -16.20 7.10
N ALA A 132 8.23 -15.72 6.92
CA ALA A 132 8.00 -14.33 6.50
C ALA A 132 8.63 -13.33 7.49
N LEU A 133 8.50 -13.56 8.80
CA LEU A 133 9.14 -12.72 9.82
C LEU A 133 10.67 -12.85 9.81
N LYS A 134 11.19 -14.05 9.57
CA LYS A 134 12.65 -14.25 9.44
C LYS A 134 13.21 -13.48 8.24
N VAL A 135 12.48 -13.48 7.11
CA VAL A 135 12.84 -12.68 5.93
C VAL A 135 12.85 -11.19 6.26
N VAL A 136 11.86 -10.69 7.01
CA VAL A 136 11.82 -9.27 7.44
C VAL A 136 13.07 -8.92 8.26
N HIS A 137 13.47 -9.75 9.23
CA HIS A 137 14.67 -9.49 10.02
C HIS A 137 15.92 -9.51 9.15
N LYS A 138 16.06 -10.50 8.26
CA LYS A 138 17.21 -10.59 7.36
C LYS A 138 17.27 -9.40 6.39
N ALA A 139 16.13 -8.99 5.84
CA ALA A 139 16.04 -7.81 4.99
C ALA A 139 16.46 -6.54 5.74
N PHE A 140 16.05 -6.41 7.01
CA PHE A 140 16.45 -5.28 7.87
C PHE A 140 17.97 -5.24 8.08
N ASP A 141 18.60 -6.38 8.35
CA ASP A 141 20.06 -6.48 8.47
C ASP A 141 20.78 -6.05 7.17
N ASN A 142 20.14 -6.26 6.03
CA ASN A 142 20.60 -5.86 4.71
C ASN A 142 20.15 -4.45 4.28
N GLY A 143 19.57 -3.65 5.20
CA GLY A 143 19.19 -2.26 4.97
C GLY A 143 17.80 -2.05 4.34
N LEU A 144 16.95 -3.09 4.25
CA LEU A 144 15.59 -2.99 3.71
C LEU A 144 14.55 -3.16 4.81
N ILE A 145 13.71 -2.14 5.00
CA ILE A 145 12.58 -2.19 5.94
C ILE A 145 11.36 -2.80 5.22
N MET A 146 10.84 -3.88 5.79
CA MET A 146 9.64 -4.57 5.32
C MET A 146 8.71 -4.90 6.49
N GLU A 147 7.51 -5.36 6.18
CA GLU A 147 6.51 -5.79 7.17
C GLU A 147 5.95 -7.16 6.81
N VAL A 148 5.42 -7.85 7.81
CA VAL A 148 4.57 -9.01 7.63
C VAL A 148 3.09 -8.63 7.64
N ALA A 149 2.24 -9.49 7.11
CA ALA A 149 0.80 -9.33 7.07
C ALA A 149 0.08 -10.69 7.08
N GLY A 150 -1.25 -10.64 7.06
CA GLY A 150 -2.08 -11.83 6.97
C GLY A 150 -2.20 -12.59 8.30
N ARG A 151 -2.84 -13.75 8.23
CA ARG A 151 -2.98 -14.61 9.42
C ARG A 151 -1.63 -15.21 9.78
N LYS A 152 -1.32 -15.21 11.08
CA LYS A 152 -0.06 -15.74 11.65
C LYS A 152 1.20 -15.04 11.11
N ASP A 153 1.05 -13.82 10.59
CA ASP A 153 2.14 -13.04 10.01
C ASP A 153 2.91 -13.78 8.89
N GLY A 154 2.24 -14.71 8.22
CA GLY A 154 2.83 -15.59 7.22
C GLY A 154 2.96 -15.00 5.80
N VAL A 155 2.69 -13.72 5.62
CA VAL A 155 2.77 -13.03 4.34
C VAL A 155 3.79 -11.90 4.43
N LEU A 156 4.80 -11.94 3.57
CA LEU A 156 5.75 -10.83 3.40
C LEU A 156 5.10 -9.75 2.55
N LYS A 157 5.02 -8.52 3.08
CA LYS A 157 4.32 -7.40 2.45
C LYS A 157 5.29 -6.50 1.70
N ILE A 158 4.96 -6.21 0.44
CA ILE A 158 5.68 -5.25 -0.41
C ILE A 158 4.80 -4.04 -0.61
N MET A 159 5.24 -2.88 -0.12
CA MET A 159 4.47 -1.65 -0.16
C MET A 159 5.37 -0.41 -0.23
N PRO A 160 6.11 -0.24 -1.33
CA PRO A 160 7.05 0.86 -1.48
C PRO A 160 6.35 2.22 -1.59
N PRO A 161 7.05 3.35 -1.38
CA PRO A 161 6.53 4.68 -1.69
C PRO A 161 6.10 4.79 -3.15
N LEU A 162 4.98 5.47 -3.43
CA LEU A 162 4.50 5.63 -4.82
C LEU A 162 5.50 6.36 -5.72
N THR A 163 6.31 7.23 -5.12
CA THR A 163 7.33 8.05 -5.80
C THR A 163 8.70 7.38 -5.89
N ILE A 164 8.86 6.13 -5.43
CA ILE A 164 10.15 5.43 -5.46
C ILE A 164 10.76 5.43 -6.87
N GLN A 165 12.05 5.64 -7.00
CA GLN A 165 12.77 5.56 -8.28
C GLN A 165 12.93 4.09 -8.71
N ASP A 166 13.07 3.86 -10.02
CA ASP A 166 13.09 2.50 -10.58
C ASP A 166 14.33 1.71 -10.13
N ASP A 167 15.47 2.36 -10.03
CA ASP A 167 16.73 1.78 -9.54
C ASP A 167 16.62 1.36 -8.07
N ILE A 168 16.07 2.23 -7.23
CA ILE A 168 15.86 1.92 -5.80
C ILE A 168 14.80 0.82 -5.60
N LEU A 169 13.76 0.80 -6.43
CA LEU A 169 12.79 -0.29 -6.43
C LEU A 169 13.46 -1.62 -6.75
N ASN A 170 14.28 -1.67 -7.81
CA ASN A 170 15.01 -2.88 -8.20
C ASN A 170 16.02 -3.31 -7.14
N GLU A 171 16.73 -2.38 -6.52
CA GLU A 171 17.64 -2.66 -5.41
C GLU A 171 16.89 -3.33 -4.25
N GLY A 172 15.77 -2.74 -3.81
CA GLY A 172 14.94 -3.31 -2.74
C GLY A 172 14.37 -4.70 -3.07
N LEU A 173 13.96 -4.92 -4.33
CA LEU A 173 13.50 -6.24 -4.77
C LEU A 173 14.62 -7.29 -4.75
N ASN A 174 15.85 -6.92 -5.10
CA ASN A 174 17.01 -7.82 -5.04
C ASN A 174 17.39 -8.15 -3.59
N VAL A 175 17.46 -7.16 -2.70
CA VAL A 175 17.70 -7.40 -1.25
C VAL A 175 16.63 -8.31 -0.66
N MET A 176 15.37 -8.12 -1.03
CA MET A 176 14.28 -9.01 -0.63
C MET A 176 14.51 -10.45 -1.12
N LYS A 177 14.87 -10.63 -2.41
CA LYS A 177 15.16 -11.95 -2.98
C LYS A 177 16.29 -12.66 -2.24
N GLU A 178 17.41 -11.98 -2.04
CA GLU A 178 18.56 -12.51 -1.30
C GLU A 178 18.16 -12.94 0.12
N SER A 179 17.36 -12.11 0.80
CA SER A 179 16.87 -12.42 2.14
C SER A 179 15.92 -13.64 2.15
N ILE A 180 15.11 -13.83 1.11
CA ILE A 180 14.27 -15.03 0.96
C ILE A 180 15.13 -16.27 0.72
N VAL A 181 16.13 -16.19 -0.17
CA VAL A 181 17.05 -17.30 -0.46
C VAL A 181 17.78 -17.76 0.81
N ASP A 182 18.31 -16.81 1.59
CA ASP A 182 19.02 -17.10 2.84
C ASP A 182 18.13 -17.80 3.88
N VAL A 183 16.85 -17.48 3.92
CA VAL A 183 15.90 -18.06 4.89
C VAL A 183 15.34 -19.41 4.43
N LEU A 184 15.31 -19.68 3.12
CA LEU A 184 14.82 -20.95 2.58
C LEU A 184 15.89 -22.05 2.55
N ASN A 185 17.18 -21.70 2.64
CA ASN A 185 18.32 -22.62 2.72
C ASN A 185 18.60 -23.04 4.17
#